data_4c36f853a9e3828c522e7eb8d0c12c70
#
_entry.id   4c36f853a9e3828c522e7eb8d0c12c70
#
_cell.length_a   1.000
_cell.length_b   1.000
_cell.length_c   1.000
_cell.angle_alpha   90.00
_cell.angle_beta   90.00
_cell.angle_gamma   90.00
#
_symmetry.space_group_name_H-M   'P 1'
#
loop_
_entity.id
_entity.type
_entity.pdbx_description
1 polymer ?
#
loop_
_entity_poly.entity_id
_entity_poly.type
_entity_poly.pdbx_seq_one_letter_code
_entity_poly.pdbx_strand_id
1 'polypeptide(L)'
;MLKKYDASTEIKAFLAEAIPQNLIKNKPGQGNLTYISGCVVIDILNAIFGINWDWIIKDHWVQKSEPKFNPKYDKDPKPQGPVAHVIGELVIRLQDEDGKEVTIRKTAAGAKPIIGGQNEQKDIYKSASTDALKKAASLIGIGAQLYRDEDEQEYFAELNYEDPWTDEVLAAHQAEFDFLKELMAGDYSREEINSVLYSWSEQVFADINELPPDELTSFVNYLKDEMASEEEAAEG
;
A
#
# COMPACT_ATOMS: atom_id res chain seq x y z
N MET A 1 10.87 25.47 10.84
CA MET A 1 9.40 25.54 10.80
C MET A 1 8.89 24.14 10.56
N LEU A 2 8.17 23.53 11.49
CA LEU A 2 7.62 22.19 11.31
C LEU A 2 6.62 22.25 10.14
N LYS A 3 6.67 21.26 9.25
CA LYS A 3 5.73 21.20 8.13
C LYS A 3 4.33 20.96 8.69
N LYS A 4 3.41 21.86 8.38
CA LYS A 4 2.00 21.68 8.74
C LYS A 4 1.47 20.56 7.86
N TYR A 5 1.18 19.41 8.43
CA TYR A 5 0.49 18.35 7.75
C TYR A 5 -0.97 18.37 8.21
N ASP A 6 -1.84 18.46 7.27
CA ASP A 6 -3.17 17.86 7.43
C ASP A 6 -2.92 16.35 7.57
N ALA A 7 -2.94 15.92 8.84
CA ALA A 7 -2.41 14.60 9.22
C ALA A 7 -3.29 13.45 8.71
N SER A 8 -4.43 13.71 8.06
CA SER A 8 -5.37 12.67 7.71
C SER A 8 -5.35 12.26 6.23
N THR A 9 -5.25 13.18 5.29
CA THR A 9 -5.47 12.86 3.87
C THR A 9 -4.18 12.72 3.08
N GLU A 10 -3.28 13.71 3.09
CA GLU A 10 -2.07 13.66 2.26
C GLU A 10 -1.06 12.57 2.69
N ILE A 11 -0.90 12.35 4.01
CA ILE A 11 -0.01 11.28 4.49
C ILE A 11 -0.60 9.91 4.20
N LYS A 12 -1.91 9.72 4.37
CA LYS A 12 -2.58 8.46 4.06
C LYS A 12 -2.50 8.15 2.57
N ALA A 13 -2.80 9.12 1.71
CA ALA A 13 -2.69 8.97 0.27
C ALA A 13 -1.25 8.61 -0.14
N PHE A 14 -0.24 9.31 0.37
CA PHE A 14 1.16 9.01 0.07
C PHE A 14 1.61 7.64 0.62
N LEU A 15 1.16 7.25 1.82
CA LEU A 15 1.49 5.95 2.42
C LEU A 15 0.73 4.80 1.76
N ALA A 16 -0.43 5.08 1.13
CA ALA A 16 -1.19 4.13 0.34
C ALA A 16 -0.61 3.94 -1.07
N GLU A 17 0.15 4.94 -1.59
CA GLU A 17 0.83 4.77 -2.88
C GLU A 17 1.76 3.56 -2.84
N ALA A 18 1.53 2.64 -3.76
CA ALA A 18 2.40 1.48 -3.93
C ALA A 18 3.83 1.94 -4.27
N ILE A 19 4.82 1.40 -3.58
CA ILE A 19 6.22 1.68 -3.90
C ILE A 19 6.47 1.28 -5.36
N PRO A 20 7.03 2.19 -6.19
CA PRO A 20 7.31 1.89 -7.59
C PRO A 20 8.11 0.60 -7.76
N GLN A 21 7.70 -0.25 -8.70
CA GLN A 21 8.28 -1.58 -8.92
C GLN A 21 9.80 -1.54 -9.18
N ASN A 22 10.32 -0.48 -9.80
CA ASN A 22 11.75 -0.29 -10.05
C ASN A 22 12.58 -0.06 -8.77
N LEU A 23 11.94 0.27 -7.64
CA LEU A 23 12.58 0.41 -6.32
C LEU A 23 12.54 -0.89 -5.49
N ILE A 24 11.73 -1.85 -5.90
CA ILE A 24 11.60 -3.16 -5.26
C ILE A 24 12.68 -4.08 -5.84
N LYS A 25 13.42 -4.75 -4.97
CA LYS A 25 14.49 -5.67 -5.32
C LYS A 25 14.16 -7.08 -4.89
N ASN A 26 14.53 -8.06 -5.69
CA ASN A 26 14.45 -9.47 -5.33
C ASN A 26 15.70 -9.89 -4.53
N LYS A 27 15.52 -10.72 -3.51
CA LYS A 27 16.61 -11.25 -2.71
C LYS A 27 17.21 -12.48 -3.39
N PRO A 28 18.49 -12.45 -3.82
CA PRO A 28 19.08 -13.57 -4.51
C PRO A 28 19.05 -14.85 -3.67
N GLY A 29 18.62 -15.96 -4.27
CA GLY A 29 18.65 -17.29 -3.63
C GLY A 29 17.60 -17.54 -2.54
N GLN A 30 16.62 -16.68 -2.37
CA GLN A 30 15.55 -16.83 -1.37
C GLN A 30 14.14 -16.78 -1.99
N GLY A 31 13.94 -17.38 -3.15
CA GLY A 31 12.63 -17.43 -3.82
C GLY A 31 12.14 -16.04 -4.25
N ASN A 32 10.87 -15.78 -4.07
CA ASN A 32 10.21 -14.52 -4.46
C ASN A 32 10.28 -13.42 -3.38
N LEU A 33 11.19 -13.51 -2.40
CA LEU A 33 11.31 -12.51 -1.36
C LEU A 33 11.77 -11.17 -1.93
N THR A 34 10.89 -10.17 -1.85
CA THR A 34 11.13 -8.81 -2.28
C THR A 34 11.53 -7.92 -1.10
N TYR A 35 12.26 -6.85 -1.37
CA TYR A 35 12.63 -5.86 -0.36
C TYR A 35 12.93 -4.50 -0.99
N ILE A 36 12.84 -3.45 -0.20
CA ILE A 36 13.37 -2.11 -0.53
C ILE A 36 14.70 -1.87 0.19
N SER A 37 15.58 -1.08 -0.43
CA SER A 37 16.85 -0.71 0.21
C SER A 37 16.63 0.29 1.35
N GLY A 38 17.56 0.34 2.32
CA GLY A 38 17.49 1.33 3.39
C GLY A 38 17.56 2.77 2.87
N CYS A 39 18.27 3.02 1.76
CA CYS A 39 18.32 4.35 1.15
C CYS A 39 16.94 4.78 0.65
N VAL A 40 16.18 3.89 0.00
CA VAL A 40 14.81 4.19 -0.45
C VAL A 40 13.92 4.57 0.73
N VAL A 41 13.99 3.85 1.87
CA VAL A 41 13.22 4.21 3.07
C VAL A 41 13.60 5.58 3.60
N ILE A 42 14.89 5.90 3.64
CA ILE A 42 15.39 7.21 4.06
C ILE A 42 14.91 8.31 3.11
N ASP A 43 14.97 8.08 1.80
CA ASP A 43 14.52 9.03 0.78
C ASP A 43 13.02 9.31 0.92
N ILE A 44 12.21 8.27 1.16
CA ILE A 44 10.78 8.39 1.43
C ILE A 44 10.52 9.18 2.72
N LEU A 45 11.21 8.86 3.83
CA LEU A 45 11.09 9.59 5.08
C LEU A 45 11.46 11.06 4.91
N ASN A 46 12.52 11.36 4.15
CA ASN A 46 12.94 12.73 3.84
C ASN A 46 11.93 13.46 2.96
N ALA A 47 11.35 12.77 1.97
CA ALA A 47 10.34 13.35 1.09
C ALA A 47 9.07 13.73 1.85
N ILE A 48 8.60 12.85 2.74
CA ILE A 48 7.36 13.06 3.50
C ILE A 48 7.58 14.03 4.67
N PHE A 49 8.59 13.78 5.50
CA PHE A 49 8.74 14.43 6.80
C PHE A 49 9.84 15.51 6.82
N GLY A 50 10.63 15.62 5.74
CA GLY A 50 11.76 16.55 5.70
C GLY A 50 12.78 16.25 6.80
N ILE A 51 13.04 17.26 7.65
CA ILE A 51 13.96 17.16 8.80
C ILE A 51 13.25 16.79 10.12
N ASN A 52 11.95 16.49 10.07
CA ASN A 52 11.14 16.29 11.28
C ASN A 52 11.12 14.84 11.74
N TRP A 53 12.10 14.06 11.38
CA TRP A 53 12.23 12.69 11.87
C TRP A 53 13.64 12.38 12.35
N ASP A 54 13.75 11.42 13.29
CA ASP A 54 15.00 10.90 13.80
C ASP A 54 14.98 9.38 13.84
N TRP A 55 16.16 8.77 13.68
CA TRP A 55 16.39 7.36 13.96
C TRP A 55 17.31 7.23 15.17
N ILE A 56 16.82 6.67 16.26
CA ILE A 56 17.51 6.57 17.54
C ILE A 56 17.81 5.10 17.82
N ILE A 57 19.09 4.75 17.96
CA ILE A 57 19.48 3.43 18.44
C ILE A 57 19.26 3.36 19.94
N LYS A 58 18.39 2.47 20.38
CA LYS A 58 18.05 2.27 21.81
C LYS A 58 18.96 1.23 22.45
N ASP A 59 19.28 0.14 21.71
CA ASP A 59 20.12 -0.93 22.20
C ASP A 59 20.75 -1.72 21.05
N HIS A 60 21.86 -2.41 21.32
CA HIS A 60 22.50 -3.31 20.38
C HIS A 60 23.34 -4.35 21.11
N TRP A 61 23.36 -5.58 20.60
CA TRP A 61 24.15 -6.69 21.16
C TRP A 61 24.48 -7.73 20.10
N VAL A 62 25.40 -8.63 20.46
CA VAL A 62 25.70 -9.84 19.66
C VAL A 62 25.22 -11.04 20.43
N GLN A 63 24.37 -11.83 19.81
CA GLN A 63 23.91 -13.12 20.32
C GLN A 63 24.71 -14.25 19.69
N LYS A 64 25.25 -15.15 20.52
CA LYS A 64 25.78 -16.41 20.03
C LYS A 64 24.63 -17.32 19.64
N SER A 65 24.72 -17.90 18.45
CA SER A 65 23.70 -18.83 17.98
C SER A 65 24.02 -20.26 18.41
N GLU A 66 23.00 -21.01 18.82
CA GLU A 66 23.12 -22.43 19.06
C GLU A 66 23.36 -23.20 17.74
N PRO A 67 24.11 -24.30 17.74
CA PRO A 67 24.28 -25.11 16.55
C PRO A 67 22.93 -25.61 16.02
N LYS A 68 22.71 -25.46 14.74
CA LYS A 68 21.49 -25.95 14.10
C LYS A 68 21.65 -27.45 13.76
N PHE A 69 20.65 -28.21 14.15
CA PHE A 69 20.59 -29.64 13.85
C PHE A 69 19.24 -30.02 13.29
N ASN A 70 19.22 -30.60 12.10
CA ASN A 70 18.02 -31.18 11.51
C ASN A 70 18.25 -32.69 11.35
N PRO A 71 17.62 -33.54 12.18
CA PRO A 71 17.88 -35.00 12.20
C PRO A 71 17.54 -35.67 10.86
N LYS A 72 16.76 -35.03 9.99
CA LYS A 72 16.42 -35.59 8.66
C LYS A 72 17.54 -35.40 7.64
N TYR A 73 18.39 -34.38 7.78
CA TYR A 73 19.36 -33.98 6.76
C TYR A 73 20.80 -33.88 7.27
N ASP A 74 21.00 -33.73 8.58
CA ASP A 74 22.29 -33.46 9.17
C ASP A 74 22.77 -34.69 9.97
N LYS A 75 24.03 -35.07 9.79
CA LYS A 75 24.69 -36.10 10.64
C LYS A 75 25.10 -35.53 11.98
N ASP A 76 25.57 -34.28 11.98
CA ASP A 76 26.06 -33.56 13.15
C ASP A 76 25.48 -32.15 13.21
N PRO A 77 25.38 -31.52 14.42
CA PRO A 77 24.99 -30.13 14.56
C PRO A 77 25.93 -29.20 13.78
N LYS A 78 25.36 -28.35 12.94
CA LYS A 78 26.11 -27.34 12.17
C LYS A 78 26.28 -26.07 12.98
N PRO A 79 27.51 -25.55 13.18
CA PRO A 79 27.75 -24.33 13.88
C PRO A 79 27.04 -23.16 13.13
N GLN A 80 26.39 -22.31 13.91
CA GLN A 80 25.78 -21.07 13.42
C GLN A 80 26.68 -19.90 13.80
N GLY A 81 26.85 -18.94 12.87
CA GLY A 81 27.55 -17.71 13.19
C GLY A 81 26.74 -16.85 14.18
N PRO A 82 27.41 -15.99 14.96
CA PRO A 82 26.72 -15.07 15.85
C PRO A 82 25.84 -14.09 15.06
N VAL A 83 24.85 -13.52 15.74
CA VAL A 83 23.90 -12.56 15.14
C VAL A 83 24.00 -11.24 15.88
N ALA A 84 24.20 -10.16 15.14
CA ALA A 84 24.09 -8.80 15.67
C ALA A 84 22.64 -8.34 15.65
N HIS A 85 22.19 -7.79 16.77
CA HIS A 85 20.86 -7.25 16.96
C HIS A 85 20.94 -5.75 17.23
N VAL A 86 19.94 -5.01 16.75
CA VAL A 86 19.76 -3.59 17.03
C VAL A 86 18.28 -3.36 17.34
N ILE A 87 18.00 -2.64 18.40
CA ILE A 87 16.68 -2.05 18.66
C ILE A 87 16.79 -0.56 18.34
N GLY A 88 15.92 -0.07 17.47
CA GLY A 88 15.87 1.33 17.11
C GLY A 88 14.46 1.91 17.21
N GLU A 89 14.37 3.21 17.37
CA GLU A 89 13.12 3.96 17.45
C GLU A 89 13.11 5.03 16.36
N LEU A 90 12.09 4.96 15.49
CA LEU A 90 11.75 6.03 14.55
C LEU A 90 10.87 7.03 15.28
N VAL A 91 11.29 8.28 15.30
CA VAL A 91 10.56 9.41 15.90
C VAL A 91 10.20 10.39 14.81
N ILE A 92 8.93 10.74 14.70
CA ILE A 92 8.41 11.70 13.72
C ILE A 92 7.66 12.79 14.48
N ARG A 93 7.98 14.07 14.18
CA ARG A 93 7.35 15.24 14.79
C ARG A 93 6.50 15.96 13.76
N LEU A 94 5.24 16.12 14.06
CA LEU A 94 4.25 16.79 13.22
C LEU A 94 3.56 17.89 14.02
N GLN A 95 2.85 18.76 13.31
CA GLN A 95 1.85 19.64 13.93
C GLN A 95 0.48 19.21 13.42
N ASP A 96 -0.48 19.08 14.33
CA ASP A 96 -1.87 18.89 13.98
C ASP A 96 -2.51 20.16 13.40
N GLU A 97 -3.78 20.08 13.03
CA GLU A 97 -4.54 21.19 12.44
C GLU A 97 -4.59 22.43 13.35
N ASP A 98 -4.56 22.24 14.66
CA ASP A 98 -4.53 23.30 15.67
C ASP A 98 -3.12 23.87 15.91
N GLY A 99 -2.10 23.33 15.24
CA GLY A 99 -0.70 23.72 15.37
C GLY A 99 -0.01 23.14 16.60
N LYS A 100 -0.62 22.16 17.28
CA LYS A 100 -0.04 21.46 18.42
C LYS A 100 0.93 20.39 17.92
N GLU A 101 2.05 20.24 18.61
CA GLU A 101 3.05 19.22 18.28
C GLU A 101 2.52 17.81 18.62
N VAL A 102 2.58 16.91 17.62
CA VAL A 102 2.29 15.48 17.75
C VAL A 102 3.56 14.70 17.44
N THR A 103 3.94 13.78 18.32
CA THR A 103 5.11 12.92 18.14
C THR A 103 4.68 11.47 17.96
N ILE A 104 5.00 10.90 16.80
CA ILE A 104 4.82 9.48 16.52
C ILE A 104 6.12 8.75 16.83
N ARG A 105 6.05 7.63 17.56
CA ARG A 105 7.20 6.78 17.89
C ARG A 105 6.91 5.35 17.49
N LYS A 106 7.83 4.73 16.74
CA LYS A 106 7.76 3.33 16.34
C LYS A 106 9.09 2.64 16.63
N THR A 107 9.06 1.64 17.49
CA THR A 107 10.24 0.84 17.86
C THR A 107 10.24 -0.48 17.11
N ALA A 108 11.38 -0.86 16.57
CA ALA A 108 11.56 -2.14 15.91
C ALA A 108 12.95 -2.73 16.17
N ALA A 109 13.02 -4.06 16.06
CA ALA A 109 14.26 -4.81 16.16
C ALA A 109 14.73 -5.26 14.77
N GLY A 110 16.01 -5.09 14.50
CA GLY A 110 16.69 -5.62 13.32
C GLY A 110 17.80 -6.59 13.70
N ALA A 111 18.08 -7.55 12.82
CA ALA A 111 19.10 -8.53 13.06
C ALA A 111 19.90 -8.82 11.80
N LYS A 112 21.20 -9.12 11.97
CA LYS A 112 22.07 -9.52 10.88
C LYS A 112 23.04 -10.60 11.32
N PRO A 113 23.08 -11.78 10.65
CA PRO A 113 24.11 -12.77 10.89
C PRO A 113 25.50 -12.21 10.60
N ILE A 114 26.46 -12.49 11.47
CA ILE A 114 27.87 -12.14 11.29
C ILE A 114 28.51 -13.25 10.46
N ILE A 115 28.58 -13.01 9.15
CA ILE A 115 29.15 -13.93 8.17
C ILE A 115 30.30 -13.19 7.48
N GLY A 116 31.40 -13.91 7.18
CA GLY A 116 32.50 -13.36 6.39
C GLY A 116 33.62 -12.70 7.15
N GLY A 117 34.53 -12.04 6.42
CA GLY A 117 35.77 -11.49 6.93
C GLY A 117 35.64 -10.16 7.67
N GLN A 118 36.76 -9.59 8.12
CA GLN A 118 36.81 -8.36 8.91
C GLN A 118 36.10 -7.15 8.28
N ASN A 119 36.08 -7.04 6.97
CA ASN A 119 35.44 -5.92 6.28
C ASN A 119 33.91 -5.97 6.35
N GLU A 120 33.33 -7.18 6.32
CA GLU A 120 31.89 -7.38 6.45
C GLU A 120 31.43 -7.18 7.90
N GLN A 121 32.29 -7.49 8.87
CA GLN A 121 32.01 -7.30 10.30
C GLN A 121 31.91 -5.82 10.70
N LYS A 122 32.61 -4.91 9.99
CA LYS A 122 32.56 -3.46 10.29
C LYS A 122 31.17 -2.85 10.09
N ASP A 123 30.42 -3.35 9.10
CA ASP A 123 29.09 -2.80 8.73
C ASP A 123 27.92 -3.59 9.33
N ILE A 124 28.19 -4.53 10.25
CA ILE A 124 27.16 -5.42 10.74
C ILE A 124 26.05 -4.68 11.50
N TYR A 125 26.42 -3.76 12.39
CA TYR A 125 25.45 -2.95 13.13
C TYR A 125 24.71 -1.98 12.25
N LYS A 126 25.36 -1.43 11.22
CA LYS A 126 24.72 -0.59 10.20
C LYS A 126 23.64 -1.40 9.45
N SER A 127 23.96 -2.65 9.09
CA SER A 127 23.02 -3.54 8.41
C SER A 127 21.83 -3.92 9.30
N ALA A 128 22.08 -4.27 10.57
CA ALA A 128 21.03 -4.58 11.55
C ALA A 128 20.18 -3.34 11.86
N SER A 129 20.80 -2.15 12.00
CA SER A 129 20.11 -0.87 12.18
C SER A 129 19.21 -0.53 10.98
N THR A 130 19.70 -0.74 9.76
CA THR A 130 18.89 -0.52 8.54
C THR A 130 17.70 -1.47 8.48
N ASP A 131 17.86 -2.73 8.90
CA ASP A 131 16.76 -3.69 8.99
C ASP A 131 15.72 -3.25 10.03
N ALA A 132 16.15 -2.78 11.20
CA ALA A 132 15.27 -2.21 12.23
C ALA A 132 14.52 -0.97 11.72
N LEU A 133 15.22 -0.03 11.04
CA LEU A 133 14.59 1.16 10.45
C LEU A 133 13.50 0.81 9.45
N LYS A 134 13.75 -0.14 8.53
CA LYS A 134 12.75 -0.60 7.56
C LYS A 134 11.50 -1.16 8.23
N LYS A 135 11.68 -1.97 9.28
CA LYS A 135 10.58 -2.51 10.07
C LYS A 135 9.81 -1.42 10.83
N ALA A 136 10.51 -0.43 11.41
CA ALA A 136 9.85 0.69 12.07
C ALA A 136 9.07 1.55 11.06
N ALA A 137 9.61 1.76 9.87
CA ALA A 137 8.95 2.48 8.77
C ALA A 137 7.71 1.74 8.24
N SER A 138 7.73 0.40 8.20
CA SER A 138 6.55 -0.37 7.80
C SER A 138 5.39 -0.26 8.80
N LEU A 139 5.66 0.05 10.07
CA LEU A 139 4.62 0.31 11.08
C LEU A 139 3.88 1.64 10.89
N ILE A 140 4.33 2.48 9.97
CA ILE A 140 3.66 3.69 9.52
C ILE A 140 3.24 3.63 8.05
N GLY A 141 3.32 2.45 7.43
CA GLY A 141 2.88 2.20 6.05
C GLY A 141 3.99 2.12 5.01
N ILE A 142 5.20 2.67 5.25
CA ILE A 142 6.29 2.69 4.26
C ILE A 142 6.79 1.26 3.98
N GLY A 143 6.49 0.74 2.80
CA GLY A 143 6.86 -0.61 2.38
C GLY A 143 6.10 -1.73 3.09
N ALA A 144 4.99 -1.43 3.76
CA ALA A 144 4.19 -2.43 4.48
C ALA A 144 3.68 -3.54 3.55
N GLN A 145 3.34 -3.20 2.31
CA GLN A 145 2.89 -4.16 1.29
C GLN A 145 3.90 -5.29 0.99
N LEU A 146 5.19 -5.07 1.26
CA LEU A 146 6.23 -6.09 1.05
C LEU A 146 6.28 -7.17 2.16
N TYR A 147 5.55 -6.94 3.25
CA TYR A 147 5.49 -7.83 4.41
C TYR A 147 4.12 -8.51 4.56
N ARG A 148 3.17 -8.18 3.67
CA ARG A 148 1.83 -8.75 3.63
C ARG A 148 1.79 -9.91 2.65
N ASP A 149 1.04 -10.95 2.95
CA ASP A 149 0.67 -11.97 1.96
C ASP A 149 -0.42 -11.44 1.00
N GLU A 150 -0.77 -12.25 -0.01
CA GLU A 150 -1.73 -11.84 -1.04
C GLU A 150 -3.11 -11.54 -0.43
N ASP A 151 -3.58 -12.36 0.51
CA ASP A 151 -4.88 -12.19 1.17
C ASP A 151 -4.90 -10.92 2.04
N GLU A 152 -3.79 -10.62 2.76
CA GLU A 152 -3.63 -9.40 3.53
C GLU A 152 -3.54 -8.15 2.64
N GLN A 153 -2.95 -8.26 1.46
CA GLN A 153 -2.89 -7.16 0.49
C GLN A 153 -4.28 -6.79 -0.03
N GLU A 154 -5.09 -7.78 -0.38
CA GLU A 154 -6.48 -7.60 -0.83
C GLU A 154 -7.32 -6.94 0.27
N TYR A 155 -7.30 -7.48 1.51
CA TYR A 155 -8.00 -6.90 2.66
C TYR A 155 -7.62 -5.44 2.93
N PHE A 156 -6.34 -5.08 2.83
CA PHE A 156 -5.90 -3.70 3.04
C PHE A 156 -6.19 -2.78 1.87
N ALA A 157 -6.30 -3.31 0.64
CA ALA A 157 -6.82 -2.55 -0.49
C ALA A 157 -8.28 -2.15 -0.25
N GLU A 158 -9.11 -3.07 0.26
CA GLU A 158 -10.49 -2.79 0.65
C GLU A 158 -10.60 -1.75 1.78
N LEU A 159 -9.74 -1.84 2.82
CA LEU A 159 -9.74 -0.88 3.94
C LEU A 159 -9.31 0.55 3.54
N ASN A 160 -8.50 0.68 2.50
CA ASN A 160 -8.05 1.97 1.97
C ASN A 160 -8.84 2.40 0.74
N TYR A 161 -9.89 1.65 0.39
CA TYR A 161 -10.82 2.05 -0.65
C TYR A 161 -11.53 3.33 -0.19
N GLU A 162 -11.14 4.46 -0.75
CA GLU A 162 -11.95 5.68 -0.65
C GLU A 162 -13.14 5.48 -1.59
N ASP A 163 -14.33 5.50 -1.02
CA ASP A 163 -15.53 5.44 -1.83
C ASP A 163 -15.49 6.62 -2.83
N PRO A 164 -15.39 6.35 -4.14
CA PRO A 164 -15.35 7.42 -5.13
C PRO A 164 -16.67 8.21 -5.16
N TRP A 165 -17.73 7.70 -4.52
CA TRP A 165 -19.06 8.28 -4.45
C TRP A 165 -19.25 9.13 -3.20
N THR A 166 -18.51 10.23 -3.07
CA THR A 166 -18.75 11.24 -2.03
C THR A 166 -20.08 11.98 -2.26
N ASP A 167 -20.62 12.60 -1.22
CA ASP A 167 -21.86 13.38 -1.34
C ASP A 167 -21.78 14.46 -2.45
N GLU A 168 -20.62 15.07 -2.65
CA GLU A 168 -20.37 16.06 -3.71
C GLU A 168 -20.38 15.41 -5.10
N VAL A 169 -19.77 14.25 -5.25
CA VAL A 169 -19.72 13.48 -6.49
C VAL A 169 -21.12 12.94 -6.82
N LEU A 170 -21.86 12.42 -5.83
CA LEU A 170 -23.24 11.98 -6.00
C LEU A 170 -24.13 13.13 -6.50
N ALA A 171 -23.99 14.33 -5.92
CA ALA A 171 -24.73 15.50 -6.34
C ALA A 171 -24.37 15.94 -7.77
N ALA A 172 -23.09 15.82 -8.16
CA ALA A 172 -22.65 16.16 -9.51
C ALA A 172 -23.20 15.20 -10.59
N HIS A 173 -23.45 13.92 -10.24
CA HIS A 173 -23.97 12.90 -11.17
C HIS A 173 -25.47 12.60 -10.99
N GLN A 174 -26.20 13.50 -10.31
CA GLN A 174 -27.63 13.31 -10.05
C GLN A 174 -28.45 13.10 -11.35
N ALA A 175 -28.09 13.78 -12.43
CA ALA A 175 -28.80 13.68 -13.72
C ALA A 175 -28.63 12.27 -14.36
N GLU A 176 -27.47 11.65 -14.23
CA GLU A 176 -27.19 10.30 -14.69
C GLU A 176 -27.99 9.26 -13.88
N PHE A 177 -28.03 9.44 -12.57
CA PHE A 177 -28.84 8.58 -11.71
C PHE A 177 -30.34 8.72 -11.97
N ASP A 178 -30.84 9.94 -12.17
CA ASP A 178 -32.24 10.16 -12.48
C ASP A 178 -32.62 9.53 -13.84
N PHE A 179 -31.76 9.64 -14.86
CA PHE A 179 -31.94 8.98 -16.14
C PHE A 179 -32.01 7.45 -15.99
N LEU A 180 -31.07 6.83 -15.27
CA LEU A 180 -31.08 5.39 -15.05
C LEU A 180 -32.31 4.91 -14.26
N LYS A 181 -32.76 5.73 -13.31
CA LYS A 181 -33.96 5.45 -12.52
C LYS A 181 -35.23 5.53 -13.38
N GLU A 182 -35.31 6.49 -14.30
CA GLU A 182 -36.40 6.62 -15.26
C GLU A 182 -36.42 5.42 -16.22
N LEU A 183 -35.27 5.01 -16.74
CA LEU A 183 -35.13 3.82 -17.55
C LEU A 183 -35.62 2.55 -16.84
N MET A 184 -35.22 2.33 -15.59
CA MET A 184 -35.65 1.19 -14.78
C MET A 184 -37.11 1.26 -14.33
N ALA A 185 -37.72 2.44 -14.31
CA ALA A 185 -39.15 2.60 -14.06
C ALA A 185 -40.01 2.37 -15.32
N GLY A 186 -39.41 2.40 -16.50
CA GLY A 186 -40.04 2.20 -17.80
C GLY A 186 -39.87 0.76 -18.30
N ASP A 187 -39.27 0.64 -19.48
CA ASP A 187 -39.25 -0.61 -20.26
C ASP A 187 -38.04 -1.52 -19.98
N TYR A 188 -37.05 -1.04 -19.19
CA TYR A 188 -35.80 -1.78 -18.93
C TYR A 188 -35.68 -2.25 -17.49
N SER A 189 -35.46 -3.56 -17.30
CA SER A 189 -35.12 -4.10 -16.00
C SER A 189 -33.65 -3.80 -15.63
N ARG A 190 -33.33 -3.87 -14.33
CA ARG A 190 -31.93 -3.72 -13.86
C ARG A 190 -31.01 -4.78 -14.48
N GLU A 191 -31.49 -6.00 -14.66
CA GLU A 191 -30.73 -7.11 -15.25
C GLU A 191 -30.39 -6.82 -16.73
N GLU A 192 -31.28 -6.18 -17.47
CA GLU A 192 -31.03 -5.78 -18.87
C GLU A 192 -29.97 -4.67 -18.91
N ILE A 193 -30.10 -3.64 -18.08
CA ILE A 193 -29.08 -2.58 -17.99
C ILE A 193 -27.73 -3.13 -17.60
N ASN A 194 -27.65 -4.02 -16.61
CA ASN A 194 -26.41 -4.68 -16.19
C ASN A 194 -25.81 -5.56 -17.31
N SER A 195 -26.64 -6.20 -18.12
CA SER A 195 -26.17 -6.98 -19.28
C SER A 195 -25.53 -6.09 -20.35
N VAL A 196 -26.13 -4.92 -20.61
CA VAL A 196 -25.56 -3.93 -21.51
C VAL A 196 -24.26 -3.37 -20.95
N LEU A 197 -24.22 -3.03 -19.64
CA LEU A 197 -23.04 -2.58 -18.95
C LEU A 197 -21.89 -3.57 -19.06
N TYR A 198 -22.16 -4.85 -18.81
CA TYR A 198 -21.16 -5.92 -18.90
C TYR A 198 -20.57 -6.03 -20.31
N SER A 199 -21.38 -5.85 -21.33
CA SER A 199 -20.94 -5.86 -22.73
C SER A 199 -20.17 -4.59 -23.09
N TRP A 200 -20.65 -3.43 -22.68
CA TRP A 200 -20.01 -2.14 -22.93
C TRP A 200 -18.65 -2.02 -22.27
N SER A 201 -18.51 -2.48 -21.03
CA SER A 201 -17.27 -2.46 -20.25
C SER A 201 -16.28 -3.56 -20.59
N GLU A 202 -16.47 -4.29 -21.70
CA GLU A 202 -15.64 -5.44 -22.07
C GLU A 202 -15.54 -6.50 -20.94
N GLN A 203 -16.64 -6.73 -20.22
CA GLN A 203 -16.78 -7.69 -19.12
C GLN A 203 -16.11 -7.27 -17.80
N VAL A 204 -15.82 -5.98 -17.61
CA VAL A 204 -15.18 -5.46 -16.37
C VAL A 204 -16.22 -5.24 -15.27
N PHE A 205 -17.37 -4.61 -15.58
CA PHE A 205 -18.42 -4.30 -14.59
C PHE A 205 -19.65 -5.19 -14.79
N ALA A 206 -20.06 -5.89 -13.74
CA ALA A 206 -21.22 -6.76 -13.75
C ALA A 206 -22.50 -6.13 -13.18
N ASP A 207 -22.36 -5.08 -12.37
CA ASP A 207 -23.47 -4.32 -11.78
C ASP A 207 -23.21 -2.81 -11.86
N ILE A 208 -24.27 -2.04 -12.08
CA ILE A 208 -24.21 -0.58 -12.22
C ILE A 208 -23.65 0.10 -10.95
N ASN A 209 -23.78 -0.52 -9.80
CA ASN A 209 -23.23 -0.02 -8.55
C ASN A 209 -21.70 -0.17 -8.47
N GLU A 210 -21.07 -0.92 -9.39
CA GLU A 210 -19.62 -1.09 -9.47
C GLU A 210 -18.95 0.00 -10.32
N LEU A 211 -19.75 0.81 -11.05
CA LEU A 211 -19.23 1.87 -11.90
C LEU A 211 -18.61 3.00 -11.07
N PRO A 212 -17.38 3.40 -11.38
CA PRO A 212 -16.82 4.63 -10.83
C PRO A 212 -17.47 5.88 -11.47
N PRO A 213 -17.39 7.04 -10.81
CA PRO A 213 -18.08 8.27 -11.29
C PRO A 213 -17.73 8.71 -12.70
N ASP A 214 -16.46 8.60 -13.08
CA ASP A 214 -15.96 8.94 -14.42
C ASP A 214 -16.49 8.02 -15.52
N GLU A 215 -16.75 6.75 -15.21
CA GLU A 215 -17.31 5.78 -16.13
C GLU A 215 -18.85 5.88 -16.23
N LEU A 216 -19.55 6.34 -15.16
CA LEU A 216 -21.00 6.46 -15.16
C LEU A 216 -21.50 7.40 -16.27
N THR A 217 -20.92 8.58 -16.42
CA THR A 217 -21.30 9.52 -17.47
C THR A 217 -21.08 8.94 -18.86
N SER A 218 -19.99 8.22 -19.06
CA SER A 218 -19.65 7.56 -20.33
C SER A 218 -20.68 6.48 -20.67
N PHE A 219 -21.03 5.66 -19.69
CA PHE A 219 -22.02 4.59 -19.87
C PHE A 219 -23.43 5.14 -20.14
N VAL A 220 -23.86 6.17 -19.40
CA VAL A 220 -25.16 6.82 -19.63
C VAL A 220 -25.25 7.45 -21.01
N ASN A 221 -24.19 8.08 -21.51
CA ASN A 221 -24.16 8.60 -22.87
C ASN A 221 -24.26 7.49 -23.90
N TYR A 222 -23.56 6.38 -23.71
CA TYR A 222 -23.67 5.21 -24.57
C TYR A 222 -25.11 4.66 -24.63
N LEU A 223 -25.81 4.55 -23.48
CA LEU A 223 -27.22 4.12 -23.44
C LEU A 223 -28.12 5.06 -24.21
N LYS A 224 -27.94 6.38 -24.08
CA LYS A 224 -28.72 7.39 -24.81
C LYS A 224 -28.53 7.28 -26.32
N ASP A 225 -27.31 7.04 -26.77
CA ASP A 225 -26.99 6.90 -28.20
C ASP A 225 -27.58 5.61 -28.78
N GLU A 226 -27.55 4.49 -28.04
CA GLU A 226 -28.17 3.23 -28.43
C GLU A 226 -29.69 3.37 -28.57
N MET A 227 -30.34 3.98 -27.58
CA MET A 227 -31.80 4.19 -27.62
C MET A 227 -32.23 5.07 -28.78
N ALA A 228 -31.48 6.14 -29.07
CA ALA A 228 -31.76 7.01 -30.19
C ALA A 228 -31.66 6.27 -31.55
N SER A 229 -30.69 5.37 -31.67
CA SER A 229 -30.51 4.55 -32.87
C SER A 229 -31.61 3.50 -33.06
N GLU A 230 -32.16 2.97 -31.95
CA GLU A 230 -33.31 2.03 -32.01
C GLU A 230 -34.60 2.75 -32.41
N GLU A 231 -34.85 3.98 -31.93
CA GLU A 231 -36.01 4.80 -32.33
C GLU A 231 -35.97 5.15 -33.81
N GLU A 232 -34.81 5.55 -34.34
CA GLU A 232 -34.62 5.84 -35.76
C GLU A 232 -34.88 4.60 -36.64
N ALA A 233 -34.46 3.43 -36.17
CA ALA A 233 -34.63 2.15 -36.87
C ALA A 233 -36.09 1.66 -36.84
N ALA A 234 -36.90 2.06 -35.88
CA ALA A 234 -38.31 1.73 -35.75
C ALA A 234 -39.25 2.64 -36.60
N GLU A 235 -38.80 3.85 -36.94
CA GLU A 235 -39.57 4.79 -37.76
C GLU A 235 -39.30 4.69 -39.28
N GLY A 236 -38.29 3.93 -39.71
CA GLY A 236 -37.88 3.77 -41.12
C GLY A 236 -38.31 2.45 -41.71
#